data_df500c9d684dde4d6a9fbe5699acea66
#
_entry.id   df500c9d684dde4d6a9fbe5699acea66
#
_cell.length_a   1.000
_cell.length_b   1.000
_cell.length_c   1.000
_cell.angle_alpha   90.00
_cell.angle_beta   90.00
_cell.angle_gamma   90.00
#
_symmetry.space_group_name_H-M   'P 1'
#
loop_
_entity.id
_entity.type
_entity.pdbx_description
1 polymer ?
#
loop_
_entity_poly.entity_id
_entity_poly.type
_entity_poly.pdbx_seq_one_letter_code
_entity_poly.pdbx_strand_id
1 'polypeptide(L)'
;MSKVINVNQADFQTQVVDRSHQEAVLVDFWAPWCGPCRMLGPVLERLANEPNSAFTLAKVNSDNNQQLAMQYGVRGIPNVKAFVNGKLVDEFVGAQPEPMVRQFLQRLPKAAGKTANQPPANGNGQAPANDPAGRLQQARDLLQKGDGCSALPMLQSFPTSPQTEAANKLLPLAQFLCDVYQSRFNGSGEIDALYRQAADAIRRREYSTALYSLLTAVHQDKTHRDGEAKKVMLGLFELLGESDALTRAYRQQLASAIF
;
A
#
# COMPACT_ATOMS: atom_id res chain seq x y z
N MET A 1 -2.59 -16.85 -27.46
CA MET A 1 -3.66 -15.83 -27.31
C MET A 1 -3.01 -14.54 -26.86
N SER A 2 -3.45 -13.39 -27.41
CA SER A 2 -2.92 -12.09 -26.98
C SER A 2 -3.21 -11.86 -25.50
N LYS A 3 -2.20 -11.47 -24.73
CA LYS A 3 -2.35 -11.08 -23.32
C LYS A 3 -2.68 -9.59 -23.15
N VAL A 4 -3.05 -8.92 -24.24
CA VAL A 4 -3.48 -7.52 -24.24
C VAL A 4 -4.95 -7.47 -24.67
N ILE A 5 -5.80 -6.89 -23.83
CA ILE A 5 -7.23 -6.75 -24.06
C ILE A 5 -7.67 -5.30 -23.84
N ASN A 6 -8.66 -4.84 -24.60
CA ASN A 6 -9.33 -3.58 -24.32
C ASN A 6 -10.55 -3.88 -23.44
N VAL A 7 -10.69 -3.10 -22.38
CA VAL A 7 -11.72 -3.30 -21.36
C VAL A 7 -12.50 -2.00 -21.15
N ASN A 8 -13.79 -2.12 -20.99
CA ASN A 8 -14.69 -1.04 -20.64
C ASN A 8 -15.45 -1.33 -19.33
N GLN A 9 -16.28 -0.41 -18.88
CA GLN A 9 -17.01 -0.55 -17.63
C GLN A 9 -17.90 -1.80 -17.58
N ALA A 10 -18.49 -2.22 -18.71
CA ALA A 10 -19.43 -3.34 -18.73
C ALA A 10 -18.74 -4.71 -18.52
N ASP A 11 -17.51 -4.84 -18.98
CA ASP A 11 -16.75 -6.09 -18.93
C ASP A 11 -15.60 -6.08 -17.91
N PHE A 12 -15.42 -4.97 -17.17
CA PHE A 12 -14.36 -4.81 -16.18
C PHE A 12 -14.42 -5.89 -15.09
N GLN A 13 -15.61 -6.18 -14.57
CA GLN A 13 -15.77 -7.20 -13.55
C GLN A 13 -15.22 -8.54 -14.00
N THR A 14 -15.62 -9.02 -15.18
CA THR A 14 -15.24 -10.33 -15.69
C THR A 14 -13.82 -10.38 -16.21
N GLN A 15 -13.39 -9.33 -16.95
CA GLN A 15 -12.08 -9.32 -17.63
C GLN A 15 -10.94 -8.89 -16.70
N VAL A 16 -11.22 -8.20 -15.62
CA VAL A 16 -10.22 -7.74 -14.66
C VAL A 16 -10.36 -8.45 -13.32
N VAL A 17 -11.47 -8.22 -12.61
CA VAL A 17 -11.61 -8.68 -11.23
C VAL A 17 -11.66 -10.21 -11.17
N ASP A 18 -12.57 -10.84 -11.93
CA ASP A 18 -12.74 -12.30 -11.91
C ASP A 18 -11.52 -13.02 -12.53
N ARG A 19 -10.97 -12.49 -13.63
CA ARG A 19 -9.74 -13.01 -14.24
C ARG A 19 -8.56 -12.95 -13.31
N SER A 20 -8.47 -11.93 -12.45
CA SER A 20 -7.35 -11.77 -11.51
C SER A 20 -7.22 -12.88 -10.47
N HIS A 21 -8.23 -13.76 -10.34
CA HIS A 21 -8.13 -15.00 -9.56
C HIS A 21 -7.29 -16.08 -10.25
N GLN A 22 -7.06 -15.98 -11.56
CA GLN A 22 -6.32 -16.98 -12.34
C GLN A 22 -4.90 -16.51 -12.66
N GLU A 23 -4.74 -15.25 -13.00
CA GLU A 23 -3.46 -14.60 -13.30
C GLU A 23 -3.53 -13.12 -12.92
N ALA A 24 -2.39 -12.46 -12.68
CA ALA A 24 -2.38 -11.02 -12.43
C ALA A 24 -2.95 -10.26 -13.64
N VAL A 25 -3.74 -9.22 -13.40
CA VAL A 25 -4.26 -8.32 -14.44
C VAL A 25 -3.75 -6.91 -14.18
N LEU A 26 -2.97 -6.37 -15.11
CA LEU A 26 -2.58 -4.97 -15.11
C LEU A 26 -3.61 -4.17 -15.89
N VAL A 27 -4.17 -3.14 -15.24
CA VAL A 27 -5.11 -2.21 -15.87
C VAL A 27 -4.37 -0.91 -16.18
N ASP A 28 -4.21 -0.58 -17.46
CA ASP A 28 -3.64 0.69 -17.92
C ASP A 28 -4.77 1.67 -18.25
N PHE A 29 -4.96 2.66 -17.40
CA PHE A 29 -5.85 3.80 -17.67
C PHE A 29 -5.10 4.83 -18.52
N TRP A 30 -5.53 4.99 -19.76
CA TRP A 30 -4.88 5.81 -20.77
C TRP A 30 -5.86 6.67 -21.59
N ALA A 31 -5.34 7.57 -22.42
CA ALA A 31 -6.14 8.28 -23.44
C ALA A 31 -5.31 8.52 -24.71
N PRO A 32 -5.95 8.68 -25.90
CA PRO A 32 -5.26 8.90 -27.18
C PRO A 32 -4.37 10.15 -27.22
N TRP A 33 -4.79 11.21 -26.57
CA TRP A 33 -4.08 12.50 -26.50
C TRP A 33 -2.94 12.51 -25.47
N CYS A 34 -2.84 11.52 -24.60
CA CYS A 34 -1.86 11.44 -23.53
C CYS A 34 -0.47 11.06 -24.08
N GLY A 35 0.43 12.01 -24.15
CA GLY A 35 1.82 11.81 -24.62
C GLY A 35 2.58 10.74 -23.82
N PRO A 36 2.64 10.84 -22.47
CA PRO A 36 3.31 9.82 -21.66
C PRO A 36 2.69 8.41 -21.77
N CYS A 37 1.37 8.30 -22.01
CA CYS A 37 0.71 7.01 -22.23
C CYS A 37 1.21 6.32 -23.51
N ARG A 38 1.49 7.12 -24.56
CA ARG A 38 2.04 6.59 -25.82
C ARG A 38 3.46 6.05 -25.67
N MET A 39 4.20 6.47 -24.66
CA MET A 39 5.52 5.91 -24.33
C MET A 39 5.41 4.64 -23.49
N LEU A 40 4.52 4.64 -22.50
CA LEU A 40 4.36 3.52 -21.58
C LEU A 40 3.62 2.32 -22.21
N GLY A 41 2.55 2.58 -22.99
CA GLY A 41 1.70 1.55 -23.58
C GLY A 41 2.47 0.45 -24.31
N PRO A 42 3.36 0.80 -25.28
CA PRO A 42 4.19 -0.19 -25.99
C PRO A 42 5.09 -1.03 -25.06
N VAL A 43 5.57 -0.45 -23.97
CA VAL A 43 6.38 -1.17 -22.97
C VAL A 43 5.52 -2.23 -22.26
N LEU A 44 4.34 -1.85 -21.79
CA LEU A 44 3.40 -2.77 -21.13
C LEU A 44 2.93 -3.88 -22.07
N GLU A 45 2.60 -3.53 -23.32
CA GLU A 45 2.16 -4.49 -24.33
C GLU A 45 3.25 -5.52 -24.66
N ARG A 46 4.50 -5.08 -24.81
CA ARG A 46 5.64 -5.97 -25.03
C ARG A 46 5.83 -6.91 -23.86
N LEU A 47 5.83 -6.39 -22.63
CA LEU A 47 5.99 -7.19 -21.41
C LEU A 47 4.86 -8.21 -21.23
N ALA A 48 3.62 -7.83 -21.57
CA ALA A 48 2.48 -8.75 -21.54
C ALA A 48 2.61 -9.90 -22.54
N ASN A 49 3.22 -9.66 -23.70
CA ASN A 49 3.39 -10.64 -24.77
C ASN A 49 4.72 -11.42 -24.70
N GLU A 50 5.56 -11.17 -23.67
CA GLU A 50 6.78 -11.98 -23.47
C GLU A 50 6.43 -13.45 -23.22
N PRO A 51 7.27 -14.41 -23.71
CA PRO A 51 7.18 -15.81 -23.31
C PRO A 51 7.25 -15.89 -21.78
N ASN A 52 6.38 -16.56 -21.13
CA ASN A 52 6.30 -16.65 -19.66
C ASN A 52 5.78 -15.37 -18.93
N SER A 53 5.16 -14.44 -19.64
CA SER A 53 4.46 -13.34 -18.96
C SER A 53 3.41 -13.91 -18.00
N ALA A 54 3.45 -13.47 -16.74
CA ALA A 54 2.57 -13.92 -15.66
C ALA A 54 1.34 -13.01 -15.48
N PHE A 55 1.07 -12.11 -16.43
CA PHE A 55 -0.05 -11.18 -16.34
C PHE A 55 -0.75 -10.95 -17.67
N THR A 56 -2.01 -10.51 -17.61
CA THR A 56 -2.77 -9.95 -18.71
C THR A 56 -2.80 -8.43 -18.59
N LEU A 57 -2.63 -7.71 -19.70
CA LEU A 57 -2.77 -6.24 -19.78
C LEU A 57 -4.19 -5.88 -20.24
N ALA A 58 -4.95 -5.22 -19.38
CA ALA A 58 -6.25 -4.66 -19.69
C ALA A 58 -6.10 -3.14 -19.93
N LYS A 59 -6.40 -2.67 -21.12
CA LYS A 59 -6.33 -1.25 -21.50
C LYS A 59 -7.70 -0.62 -21.35
N VAL A 60 -7.80 0.44 -20.55
CA VAL A 60 -9.03 1.20 -20.29
C VAL A 60 -8.85 2.62 -20.79
N ASN A 61 -9.59 2.99 -21.83
CA ASN A 61 -9.64 4.38 -22.28
C ASN A 61 -10.44 5.24 -21.28
N SER A 62 -9.77 6.16 -20.58
CA SER A 62 -10.36 6.98 -19.53
C SER A 62 -11.41 7.96 -20.05
N ASP A 63 -11.31 8.41 -21.32
CA ASP A 63 -12.30 9.30 -21.91
C ASP A 63 -13.67 8.60 -22.06
N ASN A 64 -13.64 7.31 -22.41
CA ASN A 64 -14.84 6.50 -22.63
C ASN A 64 -15.34 5.82 -21.34
N ASN A 65 -14.53 5.81 -20.27
CA ASN A 65 -14.80 5.08 -19.03
C ASN A 65 -14.59 5.97 -17.80
N GLN A 66 -15.11 7.19 -17.83
CA GLN A 66 -14.90 8.19 -16.77
C GLN A 66 -15.39 7.72 -15.40
N GLN A 67 -16.55 7.05 -15.34
CA GLN A 67 -17.10 6.52 -14.09
C GLN A 67 -16.18 5.45 -13.49
N LEU A 68 -15.64 4.57 -14.35
CA LEU A 68 -14.67 3.54 -13.93
C LEU A 68 -13.37 4.18 -13.41
N ALA A 69 -12.86 5.18 -14.13
CA ALA A 69 -11.68 5.92 -13.70
C ALA A 69 -11.90 6.62 -12.35
N MET A 70 -13.06 7.25 -12.12
CA MET A 70 -13.42 7.84 -10.84
C MET A 70 -13.57 6.78 -9.74
N GLN A 71 -14.23 5.66 -10.01
CA GLN A 71 -14.41 4.55 -9.06
C GLN A 71 -13.07 4.03 -8.54
N TYR A 72 -12.07 3.93 -9.39
CA TYR A 72 -10.72 3.48 -9.02
C TYR A 72 -9.76 4.62 -8.68
N GLY A 73 -10.25 5.85 -8.48
CA GLY A 73 -9.44 6.97 -8.01
C GLY A 73 -8.37 7.44 -8.99
N VAL A 74 -8.58 7.27 -10.30
CA VAL A 74 -7.64 7.73 -11.34
C VAL A 74 -7.72 9.25 -11.46
N ARG A 75 -6.70 9.94 -10.94
CA ARG A 75 -6.59 11.41 -10.97
C ARG A 75 -5.67 11.95 -12.06
N GLY A 76 -4.92 11.07 -12.71
CA GLY A 76 -3.98 11.41 -13.77
C GLY A 76 -3.61 10.16 -14.56
N ILE A 77 -3.23 10.33 -15.82
CA ILE A 77 -2.87 9.25 -16.74
C ILE A 77 -1.44 9.47 -17.30
N PRO A 78 -0.71 8.36 -17.62
CA PRO A 78 -1.10 6.98 -17.42
C PRO A 78 -1.20 6.60 -15.95
N ASN A 79 -2.15 5.70 -15.62
CA ASN A 79 -2.28 5.14 -14.28
C ASN A 79 -2.42 3.62 -14.43
N VAL A 80 -1.46 2.90 -13.90
CA VAL A 80 -1.42 1.43 -14.00
C VAL A 80 -1.76 0.82 -12.65
N LYS A 81 -2.77 -0.04 -12.64
CA LYS A 81 -3.26 -0.74 -11.44
C LYS A 81 -3.12 -2.25 -11.63
N ALA A 82 -2.61 -2.93 -10.60
CA ALA A 82 -2.46 -4.37 -10.60
C ALA A 82 -3.55 -5.05 -9.77
N PHE A 83 -4.28 -5.97 -10.39
CA PHE A 83 -5.29 -6.79 -9.75
C PHE A 83 -4.80 -8.23 -9.61
N VAL A 84 -4.94 -8.79 -8.40
CA VAL A 84 -4.63 -10.19 -8.10
C VAL A 84 -5.66 -10.70 -7.09
N ASN A 85 -6.18 -11.90 -7.32
CA ASN A 85 -7.18 -12.54 -6.47
C ASN A 85 -8.41 -11.66 -6.19
N GLY A 86 -8.91 -10.95 -7.22
CA GLY A 86 -10.08 -10.08 -7.15
C GLY A 86 -9.83 -8.72 -6.48
N LYS A 87 -8.60 -8.37 -6.13
CA LYS A 87 -8.26 -7.15 -5.39
C LYS A 87 -7.22 -6.31 -6.11
N LEU A 88 -7.35 -5.00 -6.00
CA LEU A 88 -6.27 -4.06 -6.32
C LEU A 88 -5.14 -4.25 -5.29
N VAL A 89 -3.95 -4.63 -5.77
CA VAL A 89 -2.81 -4.96 -4.89
C VAL A 89 -1.68 -3.95 -4.96
N ASP A 90 -1.51 -3.25 -6.08
CA ASP A 90 -0.47 -2.23 -6.26
C ASP A 90 -0.82 -1.31 -7.44
N GLU A 91 -0.23 -0.11 -7.49
CA GLU A 91 -0.43 0.84 -8.58
C GLU A 91 0.77 1.77 -8.76
N PHE A 92 0.88 2.37 -9.94
CA PHE A 92 1.74 3.52 -10.17
C PHE A 92 1.11 4.53 -11.14
N VAL A 93 1.52 5.79 -11.02
CA VAL A 93 1.07 6.90 -11.88
C VAL A 93 2.23 7.46 -12.68
N GLY A 94 1.98 7.83 -13.92
CA GLY A 94 2.96 8.40 -14.84
C GLY A 94 3.73 7.33 -15.63
N ALA A 95 4.40 7.78 -16.70
CA ALA A 95 5.23 6.90 -17.49
C ALA A 95 6.47 6.46 -16.70
N GLN A 96 6.66 5.15 -16.60
CA GLN A 96 7.80 4.53 -15.95
C GLN A 96 8.72 3.90 -17.01
N PRO A 97 10.05 3.98 -16.87
CA PRO A 97 10.97 3.23 -17.71
C PRO A 97 10.82 1.72 -17.47
N GLU A 98 11.08 0.92 -18.51
CA GLU A 98 10.88 -0.54 -18.47
C GLU A 98 11.49 -1.24 -17.25
N PRO A 99 12.72 -0.93 -16.78
CA PRO A 99 13.26 -1.57 -15.58
C PRO A 99 12.38 -1.38 -14.34
N MET A 100 11.75 -0.21 -14.19
CA MET A 100 10.84 0.07 -13.09
C MET A 100 9.52 -0.69 -13.23
N VAL A 101 9.00 -0.83 -14.44
CA VAL A 101 7.82 -1.67 -14.72
C VAL A 101 8.13 -3.14 -14.41
N ARG A 102 9.30 -3.65 -14.79
CA ARG A 102 9.72 -5.02 -14.45
C ARG A 102 9.84 -5.23 -12.94
N GLN A 103 10.40 -4.25 -12.23
CA GLN A 103 10.47 -4.29 -10.77
C GLN A 103 9.07 -4.27 -10.13
N PHE A 104 8.15 -3.48 -10.68
CA PHE A 104 6.74 -3.49 -10.27
C PHE A 104 6.10 -4.87 -10.45
N LEU A 105 6.29 -5.50 -11.61
CA LEU A 105 5.77 -6.84 -11.89
C LEU A 105 6.35 -7.92 -10.96
N GLN A 106 7.63 -7.84 -10.63
CA GLN A 106 8.32 -8.82 -9.77
C GLN A 106 7.79 -8.81 -8.32
N ARG A 107 7.29 -7.69 -7.83
CA ARG A 107 6.75 -7.58 -6.46
C ARG A 107 5.26 -7.91 -6.35
N LEU A 108 4.57 -8.14 -7.49
CA LEU A 108 3.17 -8.53 -7.45
C LEU A 108 3.02 -9.93 -6.83
N PRO A 109 2.02 -10.14 -5.96
CA PRO A 109 1.72 -11.47 -5.45
C PRO A 109 1.30 -12.39 -6.61
N LYS A 110 1.59 -13.68 -6.48
CA LYS A 110 1.16 -14.65 -7.49
C LYS A 110 -0.35 -14.86 -7.38
N ALA A 111 -1.05 -14.89 -8.52
CA ALA A 111 -2.45 -15.29 -8.56
C ALA A 111 -2.59 -16.78 -8.16
N ALA A 112 -3.66 -17.11 -7.47
CA ALA A 112 -3.97 -18.50 -7.07
C ALA A 112 -4.48 -19.32 -8.27
N GLY A 113 -3.69 -19.41 -9.35
CA GLY A 113 -3.99 -20.25 -10.52
C GLY A 113 -3.97 -21.72 -10.15
N LYS A 114 -4.90 -22.50 -10.70
CA LYS A 114 -4.99 -23.96 -10.56
C LYS A 114 -3.65 -24.67 -10.80
N THR A 115 -2.96 -25.06 -9.73
CA THR A 115 -2.01 -26.17 -9.76
C THR A 115 -2.30 -27.06 -8.56
N ALA A 116 -3.10 -28.10 -8.82
CA ALA A 116 -3.07 -29.28 -7.99
C ALA A 116 -1.70 -29.96 -8.17
N ASN A 117 -1.13 -30.40 -7.03
CA ASN A 117 -0.01 -31.34 -6.89
C ASN A 117 1.39 -30.86 -7.27
N GLN A 118 2.09 -30.29 -6.28
CA GLN A 118 3.46 -30.72 -5.95
C GLN A 118 3.76 -30.40 -4.47
N PRO A 119 4.40 -31.33 -3.73
CA PRO A 119 4.71 -31.14 -2.30
C PRO A 119 5.83 -30.11 -2.10
N PRO A 120 5.89 -29.43 -0.96
CA PRO A 120 6.75 -28.26 -0.74
C PRO A 120 8.21 -28.68 -0.56
N ALA A 121 9.09 -28.11 -1.40
CA ALA A 121 10.51 -28.04 -1.10
C ALA A 121 10.78 -26.70 -0.37
N ASN A 122 11.24 -26.82 0.85
CA ASN A 122 11.82 -25.87 1.80
C ASN A 122 12.20 -24.48 1.30
N GLY A 123 11.71 -23.45 2.02
CA GLY A 123 12.32 -22.13 2.04
C GLY A 123 11.38 -21.01 2.49
N ASN A 124 11.29 -20.72 3.79
CA ASN A 124 10.72 -19.55 4.48
C ASN A 124 9.21 -19.27 4.33
N GLY A 125 8.49 -19.75 5.29
CA GLY A 125 7.29 -19.40 6.01
C GLY A 125 6.41 -18.25 5.50
N GLN A 126 5.43 -18.55 4.64
CA GLN A 126 4.15 -17.88 4.67
C GLN A 126 3.22 -18.70 5.59
N ALA A 127 2.98 -18.16 6.79
CA ALA A 127 1.96 -18.69 7.69
C ALA A 127 0.58 -18.62 7.02
N PRO A 128 -0.33 -19.58 7.28
CA PRO A 128 -1.68 -19.58 6.71
C PRO A 128 -2.43 -18.28 7.07
N ALA A 129 -3.34 -17.85 6.20
CA ALA A 129 -4.10 -16.60 6.32
C ALA A 129 -4.91 -16.43 7.63
N ASN A 130 -4.94 -17.44 8.49
CA ASN A 130 -5.57 -17.45 9.81
C ASN A 130 -4.56 -17.48 10.98
N ASP A 131 -3.23 -17.46 10.72
CA ASP A 131 -2.26 -17.36 11.79
C ASP A 131 -2.09 -15.89 12.26
N PRO A 132 -2.45 -15.56 13.51
CA PRO A 132 -2.31 -14.20 14.03
C PRO A 132 -0.87 -13.67 13.98
N ALA A 133 0.14 -14.52 14.18
CA ALA A 133 1.54 -14.11 14.13
C ALA A 133 1.97 -13.71 12.71
N GLY A 134 1.63 -14.52 11.71
CA GLY A 134 1.89 -14.21 10.30
C GLY A 134 1.15 -12.96 9.83
N ARG A 135 -0.11 -12.79 10.24
CA ARG A 135 -0.92 -11.60 9.94
C ARG A 135 -0.31 -10.33 10.53
N LEU A 136 0.17 -10.39 11.79
CA LEU A 136 0.85 -9.28 12.44
C LEU A 136 2.17 -8.95 11.73
N GLN A 137 2.95 -9.96 11.35
CA GLN A 137 4.22 -9.76 10.65
C GLN A 137 4.01 -9.09 9.29
N GLN A 138 3.01 -9.52 8.52
CA GLN A 138 2.66 -8.87 7.26
C GLN A 138 2.25 -7.40 7.45
N ALA A 139 1.47 -7.11 8.49
CA ALA A 139 1.10 -5.74 8.83
C ALA A 139 2.34 -4.89 9.19
N ARG A 140 3.30 -5.43 9.96
CA ARG A 140 4.57 -4.78 10.28
C ARG A 140 5.39 -4.47 9.01
N ASP A 141 5.50 -5.42 8.10
CA ASP A 141 6.24 -5.26 6.84
C ASP A 141 5.64 -4.15 5.95
N LEU A 142 4.31 -4.05 5.92
CA LEU A 142 3.60 -2.98 5.21
C LEU A 142 3.83 -1.62 5.87
N LEU A 143 3.74 -1.53 7.21
CA LEU A 143 3.99 -0.30 7.96
C LEU A 143 5.43 0.19 7.81
N GLN A 144 6.41 -0.71 7.77
CA GLN A 144 7.81 -0.36 7.49
C GLN A 144 8.02 0.24 6.08
N LYS A 145 7.12 -0.07 5.14
CA LYS A 145 7.09 0.51 3.79
C LYS A 145 6.25 1.79 3.71
N GLY A 146 5.64 2.20 4.84
CA GLY A 146 4.72 3.34 4.91
C GLY A 146 3.34 3.06 4.30
N ASP A 147 3.01 1.79 4.03
CA ASP A 147 1.71 1.39 3.47
C ASP A 147 0.68 1.11 4.58
N GLY A 148 0.17 2.20 5.16
CA GLY A 148 -0.86 2.11 6.19
C GLY A 148 -2.19 1.57 5.69
N CYS A 149 -2.58 1.91 4.46
CA CYS A 149 -3.89 1.50 3.93
C CYS A 149 -3.99 -0.01 3.72
N SER A 150 -2.91 -0.65 3.29
CA SER A 150 -2.86 -2.12 3.15
C SER A 150 -2.70 -2.83 4.51
N ALA A 151 -2.02 -2.20 5.48
CA ALA A 151 -1.87 -2.74 6.83
C ALA A 151 -3.16 -2.65 7.66
N LEU A 152 -3.95 -1.59 7.46
CA LEU A 152 -5.13 -1.27 8.26
C LEU A 152 -6.16 -2.43 8.34
N PRO A 153 -6.64 -3.06 7.25
CA PRO A 153 -7.58 -4.17 7.33
C PRO A 153 -7.00 -5.41 8.02
N MET A 154 -5.66 -5.56 8.06
CA MET A 154 -5.02 -6.64 8.79
C MET A 154 -5.02 -6.43 10.30
N LEU A 155 -5.05 -5.17 10.75
CA LEU A 155 -5.03 -4.79 12.17
C LEU A 155 -6.45 -4.55 12.71
N GLN A 156 -7.39 -4.09 11.86
CA GLN A 156 -8.81 -4.03 12.20
C GLN A 156 -9.36 -5.45 12.38
N SER A 157 -10.18 -5.66 13.39
CA SER A 157 -10.77 -6.99 13.69
C SER A 157 -9.69 -8.09 13.86
N PHE A 158 -8.59 -7.75 14.54
CA PHE A 158 -7.54 -8.72 14.80
C PHE A 158 -8.05 -9.82 15.75
N PRO A 159 -7.80 -11.12 15.45
CA PRO A 159 -8.30 -12.21 16.28
C PRO A 159 -7.68 -12.19 17.67
N THR A 160 -8.42 -12.62 18.68
CA THR A 160 -7.91 -12.77 20.07
C THR A 160 -6.77 -13.77 20.10
N SER A 161 -5.59 -13.30 20.45
CA SER A 161 -4.34 -14.07 20.42
C SER A 161 -3.28 -13.37 21.27
N PRO A 162 -2.13 -13.99 21.57
CA PRO A 162 -1.02 -13.29 22.21
C PRO A 162 -0.53 -12.03 21.46
N GLN A 163 -0.81 -11.93 20.15
CA GLN A 163 -0.41 -10.82 19.30
C GLN A 163 -1.40 -9.64 19.27
N THR A 164 -2.57 -9.78 19.89
CA THR A 164 -3.64 -8.76 19.86
C THR A 164 -3.18 -7.41 20.41
N GLU A 165 -2.39 -7.41 21.49
CA GLU A 165 -1.89 -6.17 22.08
C GLU A 165 -0.98 -5.40 21.11
N ALA A 166 -0.05 -6.10 20.45
CA ALA A 166 0.84 -5.52 19.45
C ALA A 166 0.06 -4.99 18.23
N ALA A 167 -0.95 -5.75 17.78
CA ALA A 167 -1.83 -5.32 16.68
C ALA A 167 -2.59 -4.04 17.04
N ASN A 168 -3.13 -3.95 18.26
CA ASN A 168 -3.85 -2.76 18.75
C ASN A 168 -2.93 -1.53 18.86
N LYS A 169 -1.66 -1.72 19.23
CA LYS A 169 -0.67 -0.63 19.28
C LYS A 169 -0.29 -0.14 17.86
N LEU A 170 -0.27 -1.02 16.87
CA LEU A 170 0.04 -0.67 15.47
C LEU A 170 -1.13 -0.05 14.71
N LEU A 171 -2.37 -0.30 15.13
CA LEU A 171 -3.57 0.16 14.45
C LEU A 171 -3.62 1.69 14.24
N PRO A 172 -3.32 2.55 15.25
CA PRO A 172 -3.28 4.00 15.04
C PRO A 172 -2.24 4.45 14.02
N LEU A 173 -1.09 3.80 13.97
CA LEU A 173 -0.05 4.08 12.97
C LEU A 173 -0.54 3.74 11.56
N ALA A 174 -1.22 2.60 11.38
CA ALA A 174 -1.80 2.21 10.09
C ALA A 174 -2.88 3.20 9.63
N GLN A 175 -3.77 3.58 10.55
CA GLN A 175 -4.83 4.56 10.28
C GLN A 175 -4.24 5.91 9.87
N PHE A 176 -3.28 6.44 10.64
CA PHE A 176 -2.59 7.69 10.36
C PHE A 176 -1.94 7.72 8.97
N LEU A 177 -1.16 6.70 8.62
CA LEU A 177 -0.51 6.61 7.31
C LEU A 177 -1.53 6.52 6.17
N CYS A 178 -2.63 5.81 6.38
CA CYS A 178 -3.71 5.72 5.39
C CYS A 178 -4.44 7.04 5.23
N ASP A 179 -4.74 7.77 6.32
CA ASP A 179 -5.43 9.04 6.26
C ASP A 179 -4.58 10.13 5.58
N VAL A 180 -3.26 10.16 5.83
CA VAL A 180 -2.34 11.05 5.10
C VAL A 180 -2.31 10.70 3.61
N TYR A 181 -2.22 9.41 3.27
CA TYR A 181 -2.24 8.96 1.88
C TYR A 181 -3.52 9.35 1.14
N GLN A 182 -4.68 9.22 1.80
CA GLN A 182 -5.98 9.60 1.25
C GLN A 182 -6.25 11.11 1.28
N SER A 183 -5.24 11.92 1.61
CA SER A 183 -5.35 13.38 1.72
C SER A 183 -6.47 13.83 2.68
N ARG A 184 -6.76 13.04 3.71
CA ARG A 184 -7.71 13.41 4.77
C ARG A 184 -7.15 14.44 5.74
N PHE A 185 -5.84 14.71 5.66
CA PHE A 185 -5.14 15.78 6.36
C PHE A 185 -5.12 17.05 5.50
N ASN A 186 -6.28 17.65 5.27
CA ASN A 186 -6.42 18.88 4.45
C ASN A 186 -6.24 20.17 5.26
N GLY A 187 -5.89 20.08 6.53
CA GLY A 187 -5.62 21.24 7.38
C GLY A 187 -4.37 21.99 6.88
N SER A 188 -4.45 23.33 6.88
CA SER A 188 -3.34 24.23 6.60
C SER A 188 -2.55 24.61 7.85
N GLY A 189 -2.89 24.03 9.00
CA GLY A 189 -2.27 24.30 10.30
C GLY A 189 -0.83 23.78 10.40
N GLU A 190 -0.05 24.39 11.31
CA GLU A 190 1.33 23.99 11.55
C GLU A 190 1.43 22.55 12.04
N ILE A 191 0.50 22.10 12.89
CA ILE A 191 0.45 20.71 13.39
C ILE A 191 0.15 19.73 12.25
N ASP A 192 -0.74 20.08 11.33
CA ASP A 192 -1.02 19.24 10.15
C ASP A 192 0.21 19.12 9.22
N ALA A 193 1.03 20.17 9.13
CA ALA A 193 2.29 20.12 8.42
C ALA A 193 3.28 19.14 9.07
N LEU A 194 3.38 19.14 10.41
CA LEU A 194 4.20 18.18 11.16
C LEU A 194 3.73 16.74 10.96
N TYR A 195 2.42 16.51 10.88
CA TYR A 195 1.86 15.18 10.60
C TYR A 195 2.22 14.70 9.19
N ARG A 196 2.10 15.56 8.17
CA ARG A 196 2.53 15.21 6.81
C ARG A 196 4.02 14.92 6.74
N GLN A 197 4.84 15.73 7.40
CA GLN A 197 6.28 15.50 7.51
C GLN A 197 6.61 14.16 8.18
N ALA A 198 5.91 13.83 9.27
CA ALA A 198 6.09 12.57 9.96
C ALA A 198 5.74 11.36 9.05
N ALA A 199 4.62 11.43 8.34
CA ALA A 199 4.21 10.36 7.42
C ALA A 199 5.20 10.17 6.27
N ASP A 200 5.69 11.25 5.67
CA ASP A 200 6.72 11.21 4.63
C ASP A 200 8.04 10.63 5.15
N ALA A 201 8.45 10.99 6.37
CA ALA A 201 9.64 10.45 7.02
C ALA A 201 9.51 8.93 7.30
N ILE A 202 8.33 8.46 7.76
CA ILE A 202 8.07 7.02 7.95
C ILE A 202 8.23 6.27 6.62
N ARG A 203 7.67 6.79 5.53
CA ARG A 203 7.79 6.17 4.20
C ARG A 203 9.24 6.05 3.73
N ARG A 204 10.12 7.01 4.11
CA ARG A 204 11.55 6.99 3.82
C ARG A 204 12.36 6.20 4.85
N ARG A 205 11.72 5.65 5.89
CA ARG A 205 12.34 4.99 7.03
C ARG A 205 13.24 5.91 7.87
N GLU A 206 12.99 7.20 7.79
CA GLU A 206 13.66 8.23 8.60
C GLU A 206 12.95 8.38 9.96
N TYR A 207 12.95 7.31 10.75
CA TYR A 207 12.14 7.23 11.98
C TYR A 207 12.50 8.28 13.04
N SER A 208 13.75 8.73 13.07
CA SER A 208 14.17 9.84 13.95
C SER A 208 13.44 11.15 13.61
N THR A 209 13.36 11.49 12.31
CA THR A 209 12.65 12.67 11.81
C THR A 209 11.14 12.55 12.09
N ALA A 210 10.58 11.35 11.86
CA ALA A 210 9.17 11.10 12.12
C ALA A 210 8.79 11.29 13.60
N LEU A 211 9.58 10.69 14.49
CA LEU A 211 9.38 10.81 15.94
C LEU A 211 9.56 12.24 16.44
N TYR A 212 10.54 12.97 15.90
CA TYR A 212 10.75 14.39 16.22
C TYR A 212 9.54 15.23 15.81
N SER A 213 9.01 15.07 14.59
CA SER A 213 7.85 15.82 14.10
C SER A 213 6.59 15.54 14.93
N LEU A 214 6.35 14.25 15.27
CA LEU A 214 5.22 13.86 16.13
C LEU A 214 5.36 14.39 17.56
N LEU A 215 6.55 14.33 18.14
CA LEU A 215 6.81 14.87 19.47
C LEU A 215 6.61 16.39 19.50
N THR A 216 7.04 17.11 18.46
CA THR A 216 6.81 18.55 18.31
C THR A 216 5.31 18.85 18.24
N ALA A 217 4.54 18.04 17.52
CA ALA A 217 3.08 18.16 17.48
C ALA A 217 2.45 17.94 18.86
N VAL A 218 2.94 16.97 19.65
CA VAL A 218 2.47 16.74 21.03
C VAL A 218 2.76 17.96 21.93
N HIS A 219 3.93 18.59 21.78
CA HIS A 219 4.28 19.80 22.54
C HIS A 219 3.42 21.00 22.18
N GLN A 220 2.99 21.14 20.92
CA GLN A 220 2.12 22.23 20.49
C GLN A 220 0.68 22.04 20.97
N ASP A 221 0.12 20.83 20.78
CA ASP A 221 -1.22 20.49 21.28
C ASP A 221 -1.34 18.97 21.46
N LYS A 222 -1.21 18.52 22.71
CA LYS A 222 -1.33 17.09 23.06
C LYS A 222 -2.71 16.49 22.85
N THR A 223 -3.73 17.32 22.65
CA THR A 223 -5.13 16.89 22.46
C THR A 223 -5.55 16.91 20.98
N HIS A 224 -4.73 17.49 20.11
CA HIS A 224 -5.03 17.58 18.68
C HIS A 224 -5.40 16.21 18.10
N ARG A 225 -6.55 16.15 17.41
CA ARG A 225 -7.10 14.90 16.81
C ARG A 225 -7.17 13.76 17.83
N ASP A 226 -7.66 14.05 19.03
CA ASP A 226 -7.79 13.06 20.10
C ASP A 226 -6.44 12.41 20.49
N GLY A 227 -5.38 13.22 20.52
CA GLY A 227 -4.05 12.77 20.88
C GLY A 227 -3.42 11.81 19.88
N GLU A 228 -3.74 11.95 18.60
CA GLU A 228 -3.29 11.06 17.54
C GLU A 228 -1.77 10.95 17.47
N ALA A 229 -1.02 12.08 17.59
CA ALA A 229 0.44 12.06 17.56
C ALA A 229 1.04 11.10 18.61
N LYS A 230 0.53 11.11 19.83
CA LYS A 230 0.93 10.17 20.88
C LYS A 230 0.65 8.72 20.48
N LYS A 231 -0.56 8.45 19.95
CA LYS A 231 -0.95 7.08 19.54
C LYS A 231 -0.08 6.56 18.42
N VAL A 232 0.26 7.41 17.45
CA VAL A 232 1.16 7.10 16.33
C VAL A 232 2.59 6.84 16.83
N MET A 233 3.12 7.64 17.75
CA MET A 233 4.43 7.41 18.37
C MET A 233 4.49 6.05 19.07
N LEU A 234 3.45 5.67 19.83
CA LEU A 234 3.37 4.35 20.47
C LEU A 234 3.35 3.22 19.44
N GLY A 235 2.68 3.41 18.30
CA GLY A 235 2.72 2.49 17.17
C GLY A 235 4.11 2.37 16.54
N LEU A 236 4.85 3.47 16.42
CA LEU A 236 6.25 3.45 15.95
C LEU A 236 7.17 2.72 16.93
N PHE A 237 6.99 2.90 18.24
CA PHE A 237 7.76 2.16 19.24
C PHE A 237 7.49 0.66 19.17
N GLU A 238 6.24 0.26 18.93
CA GLU A 238 5.89 -1.16 18.71
C GLU A 238 6.49 -1.71 17.40
N LEU A 239 6.57 -0.88 16.36
CA LEU A 239 7.14 -1.27 15.06
C LEU A 239 8.67 -1.45 15.14
N LEU A 240 9.36 -0.54 15.82
CA LEU A 240 10.82 -0.54 15.99
C LEU A 240 11.29 -1.55 17.04
N GLY A 241 10.48 -1.78 18.05
CA GLY A 241 10.78 -2.69 19.16
C GLY A 241 11.39 -1.98 20.39
N GLU A 242 11.27 -2.63 21.54
CA GLU A 242 11.71 -2.09 22.86
C GLU A 242 13.23 -1.89 22.97
N SER A 243 14.02 -2.70 22.27
CA SER A 243 15.49 -2.62 22.28
C SER A 243 16.06 -1.53 21.38
N ASP A 244 15.23 -0.92 20.53
CA ASP A 244 15.67 0.12 19.61
C ASP A 244 16.06 1.40 20.35
N ALA A 245 17.16 2.04 19.93
CA ALA A 245 17.70 3.25 20.57
C ALA A 245 16.75 4.44 20.48
N LEU A 246 16.06 4.63 19.34
CA LEU A 246 15.07 5.69 19.15
C LEU A 246 13.86 5.45 20.05
N THR A 247 13.38 4.21 20.17
CA THR A 247 12.28 3.85 21.05
C THR A 247 12.57 4.26 22.48
N ARG A 248 13.75 3.92 23.01
CA ARG A 248 14.14 4.28 24.38
C ARG A 248 14.25 5.78 24.59
N ALA A 249 14.91 6.49 23.67
CA ALA A 249 15.13 7.94 23.77
C ALA A 249 13.80 8.72 23.69
N TYR A 250 12.97 8.41 22.70
CA TYR A 250 11.72 9.16 22.48
C TYR A 250 10.60 8.77 23.44
N ARG A 251 10.60 7.56 24.00
CA ARG A 251 9.64 7.17 25.04
C ARG A 251 9.78 8.03 26.30
N GLN A 252 11.01 8.31 26.74
CA GLN A 252 11.27 9.20 27.87
C GLN A 252 10.81 10.65 27.57
N GLN A 253 11.11 11.15 26.38
CA GLN A 253 10.71 12.50 25.97
C GLN A 253 9.18 12.61 25.85
N LEU A 254 8.52 11.60 25.28
CA LEU A 254 7.06 11.57 25.20
C LEU A 254 6.41 11.56 26.58
N ALA A 255 6.93 10.78 27.53
CA ALA A 255 6.45 10.78 28.91
C ALA A 255 6.54 12.17 29.54
N SER A 256 7.67 12.87 29.38
CA SER A 256 7.84 14.24 29.89
C SER A 256 6.95 15.29 29.20
N ALA A 257 6.52 15.05 27.96
CA ALA A 257 5.63 15.97 27.23
C ALA A 257 4.15 15.81 27.61
N ILE A 258 3.77 14.67 28.19
CA ILE A 258 2.37 14.36 28.53
C ILE A 258 2.05 14.75 30.00
N PHE A 259 3.03 14.63 30.87
CA PHE A 259 2.93 15.00 32.30
C PHE A 259 3.54 16.36 32.59
#